data_100980af4f1eb1cd18fc864bb599affd
#
_entry.id   100980af4f1eb1cd18fc864bb599affd
#
_cell.length_a   1.000
_cell.length_b   1.000
_cell.length_c   1.000
_cell.angle_alpha   90.00
_cell.angle_beta   90.00
_cell.angle_gamma   90.00
#
_symmetry.space_group_name_H-M   'P 1'
#
loop_
_entity.id
_entity.type
_entity.pdbx_description
1 polymer ?
#
loop_
_entity_poly.entity_id
_entity_poly.type
_entity_poly.pdbx_seq_one_letter_code
_entity_poly.pdbx_strand_id
1 'polypeptide(L)'
;MLILAIADTAAPSVANPEGPFKRAFARLPEDAQLILTDDPAKMKDVAGRADVIFYAHGNAALLSDILPRAEQMRWIHSMWTGVEGILTPELQRHPAVLTNGRGVFRWPLADWVTGVMLYFAFDFRRVIRQQEQELWKP
;
A
#
# COMPACT_ATOMS: atom_id res chain seq x y z
N MET A 1 -12.80 -2.26 -18.09
CA MET A 1 -11.68 -2.82 -17.29
C MET A 1 -12.12 -3.03 -15.86
N LEU A 2 -11.92 -4.24 -15.29
CA LEU A 2 -12.28 -4.55 -13.91
C LEU A 2 -11.04 -4.60 -13.01
N ILE A 3 -11.03 -3.79 -11.95
CA ILE A 3 -9.97 -3.71 -10.95
C ILE A 3 -10.48 -4.29 -9.63
N LEU A 4 -9.84 -5.34 -9.16
CA LEU A 4 -10.03 -5.88 -7.81
C LEU A 4 -8.97 -5.27 -6.89
N ALA A 5 -9.39 -4.39 -5.98
CA ALA A 5 -8.52 -3.83 -4.95
C ALA A 5 -8.69 -4.62 -3.65
N ILE A 6 -7.62 -5.24 -3.20
CA ILE A 6 -7.56 -6.02 -1.95
C ILE A 6 -6.85 -5.17 -0.90
N ALA A 7 -7.61 -4.63 0.04
CA ALA A 7 -7.09 -3.79 1.11
C ALA A 7 -7.96 -3.96 2.36
N ASP A 8 -7.37 -3.77 3.54
CA ASP A 8 -8.12 -3.75 4.79
C ASP A 8 -9.13 -2.60 4.75
N THR A 9 -10.41 -2.97 4.56
CA THR A 9 -11.50 -2.00 4.41
C THR A 9 -11.80 -1.23 5.69
N ALA A 10 -11.39 -1.71 6.85
CA ALA A 10 -11.50 -1.04 8.13
C ALA A 10 -10.34 -0.08 8.41
N ALA A 11 -9.23 -0.19 7.69
CA ALA A 11 -8.08 0.68 7.89
C ALA A 11 -8.45 2.16 7.65
N PRO A 12 -8.04 3.10 8.54
CA PRO A 12 -8.40 4.52 8.40
C PRO A 12 -8.01 5.14 7.05
N SER A 13 -6.89 4.70 6.47
CA SER A 13 -6.42 5.17 5.16
C SER A 13 -7.34 4.75 4.01
N VAL A 14 -8.06 3.64 4.15
CA VAL A 14 -8.98 3.07 3.17
C VAL A 14 -10.42 3.54 3.41
N ALA A 15 -10.85 3.50 4.67
CA ALA A 15 -12.22 3.86 5.09
C ALA A 15 -12.51 5.37 4.94
N ASN A 16 -11.50 6.23 5.04
CA ASN A 16 -11.68 7.68 4.95
C ASN A 16 -12.18 8.09 3.54
N PRO A 17 -13.38 8.69 3.42
CA PRO A 17 -13.96 9.09 2.13
C PRO A 17 -13.13 10.16 1.40
N GLU A 18 -12.33 10.94 2.11
CA GLU A 18 -11.39 11.94 1.55
C GLU A 18 -9.94 11.44 1.57
N GLY A 19 -9.74 10.18 1.90
CA GLY A 19 -8.43 9.57 2.05
C GLY A 19 -7.68 9.38 0.73
N PRO A 20 -6.38 9.04 0.81
CA PRO A 20 -5.53 8.89 -0.37
C PRO A 20 -6.03 7.81 -1.34
N PHE A 21 -6.60 6.73 -0.83
CA PHE A 21 -7.20 5.67 -1.65
C PHE A 21 -8.35 6.20 -2.50
N LYS A 22 -9.30 6.90 -1.90
CA LYS A 22 -10.46 7.46 -2.62
C LYS A 22 -10.02 8.48 -3.67
N ARG A 23 -9.06 9.35 -3.34
CA ARG A 23 -8.52 10.33 -4.31
C ARG A 23 -7.79 9.66 -5.47
N ALA A 24 -7.04 8.58 -5.22
CA ALA A 24 -6.36 7.84 -6.28
C ALA A 24 -7.36 7.15 -7.21
N PHE A 25 -8.34 6.47 -6.64
CA PHE A 25 -9.35 5.76 -7.42
C PHE A 25 -10.35 6.67 -8.14
N ALA A 26 -10.58 7.89 -7.66
CA ALA A 26 -11.38 8.89 -8.37
C ALA A 26 -10.75 9.37 -9.70
N ARG A 27 -9.50 9.01 -9.96
CA ARG A 27 -8.78 9.32 -11.21
C ARG A 27 -8.80 8.17 -12.22
N LEU A 28 -9.47 7.08 -11.91
CA LEU A 28 -9.61 5.97 -12.85
C LEU A 28 -10.46 6.40 -14.06
N PRO A 29 -10.23 5.81 -15.26
CA PRO A 29 -11.09 6.02 -16.41
C PRO A 29 -12.55 5.69 -16.11
N GLU A 30 -13.48 6.38 -16.78
CA GLU A 30 -14.93 6.21 -16.56
C GLU A 30 -15.43 4.77 -16.84
N ASP A 31 -14.78 4.07 -17.74
CA ASP A 31 -15.07 2.65 -18.08
C ASP A 31 -14.45 1.65 -17.09
N ALA A 32 -13.65 2.11 -16.14
CA ALA A 32 -13.05 1.25 -15.14
C ALA A 32 -14.03 0.97 -13.98
N GLN A 33 -14.26 -0.31 -13.70
CA GLN A 33 -14.99 -0.77 -12.53
C GLN A 33 -14.01 -1.11 -11.42
N LEU A 34 -14.20 -0.55 -10.24
CA LEU A 34 -13.41 -0.83 -9.05
C LEU A 34 -14.23 -1.59 -8.02
N ILE A 35 -13.71 -2.74 -7.59
CA ILE A 35 -14.23 -3.48 -6.44
C ILE A 35 -13.16 -3.49 -5.37
N LEU A 36 -13.41 -2.79 -4.27
CA LEU A 36 -12.56 -2.74 -3.10
C LEU A 36 -13.12 -3.67 -2.02
N THR A 37 -12.32 -4.63 -1.56
CA THR A 37 -12.78 -5.61 -0.56
C THR A 37 -11.58 -6.35 0.08
N ASP A 38 -11.79 -6.87 1.28
CA ASP A 38 -10.99 -7.87 1.98
C ASP A 38 -11.81 -9.14 2.32
N ASP A 39 -13.07 -9.19 1.90
CA ASP A 39 -13.92 -10.37 2.05
C ASP A 39 -13.49 -11.49 1.08
N PRO A 40 -13.02 -12.65 1.59
CA PRO A 40 -12.57 -13.76 0.75
C PRO A 40 -13.63 -14.30 -0.20
N ALA A 41 -14.91 -14.30 0.21
CA ALA A 41 -16.00 -14.80 -0.62
C ALA A 41 -16.19 -13.88 -1.83
N LYS A 42 -16.26 -12.58 -1.60
CA LYS A 42 -16.39 -11.57 -2.64
C LYS A 42 -15.18 -11.54 -3.58
N MET A 43 -13.96 -11.69 -3.03
CA MET A 43 -12.75 -11.77 -3.85
C MET A 43 -12.81 -12.97 -4.80
N LYS A 44 -13.21 -14.16 -4.32
CA LYS A 44 -13.33 -15.37 -5.13
C LYS A 44 -14.36 -15.26 -6.25
N ASP A 45 -15.46 -14.56 -6.00
CA ASP A 45 -16.51 -14.30 -7.00
C ASP A 45 -16.01 -13.36 -8.12
N VAL A 46 -15.16 -12.40 -7.79
CA VAL A 46 -14.69 -11.36 -8.71
C VAL A 46 -13.41 -11.77 -9.46
N ALA A 47 -12.55 -12.56 -8.83
CA ALA A 47 -11.19 -12.84 -9.31
C ALA A 47 -11.12 -13.31 -10.78
N GLY A 48 -12.05 -14.20 -11.20
CA GLY A 48 -12.06 -14.73 -12.57
C GLY A 48 -12.35 -13.69 -13.66
N ARG A 49 -12.88 -12.51 -13.29
CA ARG A 49 -13.22 -11.41 -14.20
C ARG A 49 -12.27 -10.21 -14.06
N ALA A 50 -11.38 -10.23 -13.08
CA ALA A 50 -10.49 -9.11 -12.82
C ALA A 50 -9.39 -9.02 -13.88
N ASP A 51 -9.28 -7.88 -14.54
CA ASP A 51 -8.17 -7.55 -15.43
C ASP A 51 -6.92 -7.14 -14.63
N VAL A 52 -7.13 -6.48 -13.50
CA VAL A 52 -6.09 -5.90 -12.64
C VAL A 52 -6.37 -6.24 -11.18
N ILE A 53 -5.34 -6.65 -10.45
CA ILE A 53 -5.38 -6.74 -8.98
C ILE A 53 -4.50 -5.64 -8.39
N PHE A 54 -5.08 -4.76 -7.58
CA PHE A 54 -4.36 -3.84 -6.72
C PHE A 54 -4.28 -4.45 -5.32
N TYR A 55 -3.09 -4.81 -4.90
CA TYR A 55 -2.86 -5.49 -3.61
C TYR A 55 -2.25 -4.54 -2.58
N ALA A 56 -3.00 -4.26 -1.53
CA ALA A 56 -2.63 -3.36 -0.44
C ALA A 56 -2.95 -3.96 0.95
N HIS A 57 -3.01 -5.29 1.05
CA HIS A 57 -3.33 -6.00 2.29
C HIS A 57 -2.09 -6.71 2.86
N GLY A 58 -1.97 -6.76 4.21
CA GLY A 58 -0.85 -7.42 4.88
C GLY A 58 -0.90 -8.96 4.87
N ASN A 59 -2.05 -9.57 4.53
CA ASN A 59 -2.23 -11.01 4.54
C ASN A 59 -2.11 -11.61 3.13
N ALA A 60 -0.94 -12.14 2.80
CA ALA A 60 -0.64 -12.73 1.49
C ALA A 60 -1.53 -13.95 1.15
N ALA A 61 -2.10 -14.64 2.13
CA ALA A 61 -2.99 -15.77 1.89
C ALA A 61 -4.24 -15.37 1.09
N LEU A 62 -4.75 -14.14 1.29
CA LEU A 62 -5.89 -13.64 0.52
C LEU A 62 -5.60 -13.58 -0.97
N LEU A 63 -4.38 -13.21 -1.35
CA LEU A 63 -3.96 -13.21 -2.75
C LEU A 63 -3.79 -14.64 -3.27
N SER A 64 -3.11 -15.50 -2.53
CA SER A 64 -2.87 -16.91 -2.93
C SER A 64 -4.17 -17.68 -3.16
N ASP A 65 -5.20 -17.41 -2.35
CA ASP A 65 -6.51 -18.07 -2.45
C ASP A 65 -7.26 -17.75 -3.74
N ILE A 66 -7.00 -16.60 -4.35
CA ILE A 66 -7.71 -16.15 -5.56
C ILE A 66 -6.90 -16.32 -6.84
N LEU A 67 -5.58 -16.42 -6.76
CA LEU A 67 -4.71 -16.56 -7.94
C LEU A 67 -5.12 -17.69 -8.90
N PRO A 68 -5.50 -18.88 -8.43
CA PRO A 68 -5.95 -19.95 -9.33
C PRO A 68 -7.21 -19.64 -10.14
N ARG A 69 -7.97 -18.61 -9.73
CA ARG A 69 -9.20 -18.16 -10.40
C ARG A 69 -8.98 -16.93 -11.26
N ALA A 70 -7.86 -16.22 -11.07
CA ALA A 70 -7.58 -14.93 -11.72
C ALA A 70 -7.00 -15.10 -13.15
N GLU A 71 -7.57 -15.99 -13.95
CA GLU A 71 -7.05 -16.36 -15.27
C GLU A 71 -7.00 -15.19 -16.27
N GLN A 72 -7.89 -14.21 -16.14
CA GLN A 72 -7.93 -13.04 -17.02
C GLN A 72 -7.01 -11.90 -16.55
N MET A 73 -6.43 -12.02 -15.35
CA MET A 73 -5.56 -11.00 -14.80
C MET A 73 -4.33 -10.78 -15.66
N ARG A 74 -4.10 -9.53 -16.05
CA ARG A 74 -2.94 -9.11 -16.86
C ARG A 74 -1.94 -8.31 -16.06
N TRP A 75 -2.36 -7.73 -14.94
CA TRP A 75 -1.52 -6.88 -14.13
C TRP A 75 -1.87 -7.02 -12.66
N ILE A 76 -0.85 -7.18 -11.81
CA ILE A 76 -0.94 -7.03 -10.37
C ILE A 76 0.01 -5.93 -9.90
N HIS A 77 -0.51 -5.00 -9.12
CA HIS A 77 0.30 -3.98 -8.46
C HIS A 77 0.27 -4.18 -6.94
N SER A 78 1.44 -4.40 -6.34
CA SER A 78 1.61 -4.40 -4.90
C SER A 78 1.93 -2.99 -4.41
N MET A 79 1.16 -2.47 -3.44
CA MET A 79 1.46 -1.21 -2.78
C MET A 79 2.81 -1.25 -2.02
N TRP A 80 3.23 -2.43 -1.61
CA TRP A 80 4.45 -2.61 -0.83
C TRP A 80 5.71 -2.54 -1.69
N THR A 81 6.80 -2.07 -1.07
CA THR A 81 8.11 -2.04 -1.74
C THR A 81 8.69 -3.46 -1.88
N GLY A 82 8.61 -4.27 -0.82
CA GLY A 82 8.97 -5.69 -0.84
C GLY A 82 7.83 -6.53 -1.40
N VAL A 83 8.16 -7.54 -2.18
CA VAL A 83 7.20 -8.49 -2.76
C VAL A 83 7.42 -9.92 -2.29
N GLU A 84 8.41 -10.14 -1.43
CA GLU A 84 8.84 -11.46 -0.96
C GLU A 84 7.70 -12.23 -0.33
N GLY A 85 6.82 -11.56 0.42
CA GLY A 85 5.68 -12.16 1.09
C GLY A 85 4.54 -12.60 0.16
N ILE A 86 4.48 -12.06 -1.06
CA ILE A 86 3.42 -12.39 -2.04
C ILE A 86 3.95 -13.17 -3.24
N LEU A 87 5.27 -13.28 -3.40
CA LEU A 87 5.90 -13.93 -4.53
C LEU A 87 5.86 -15.46 -4.39
N THR A 88 4.64 -16.01 -4.35
CA THR A 88 4.42 -17.47 -4.29
C THR A 88 4.77 -18.15 -5.61
N PRO A 89 5.00 -19.47 -5.63
CA PRO A 89 5.23 -20.23 -6.87
C PRO A 89 4.09 -20.05 -7.88
N GLU A 90 2.85 -19.89 -7.41
CA GLU A 90 1.67 -19.67 -8.26
C GLU A 90 1.79 -18.29 -8.95
N LEU A 91 2.10 -17.23 -8.20
CA LEU A 91 2.25 -15.90 -8.78
C LEU A 91 3.44 -15.82 -9.73
N GLN A 92 4.55 -16.49 -9.43
CA GLN A 92 5.73 -16.55 -10.31
C GLN A 92 5.45 -17.20 -11.66
N ARG A 93 4.52 -18.16 -11.70
CA ARG A 93 4.10 -18.86 -12.93
C ARG A 93 2.96 -18.13 -13.65
N HIS A 94 2.32 -17.17 -12.99
CA HIS A 94 1.21 -16.44 -13.58
C HIS A 94 1.72 -15.48 -14.67
N PRO A 95 1.05 -15.38 -15.83
CA PRO A 95 1.51 -14.55 -16.95
C PRO A 95 1.35 -13.04 -16.72
N ALA A 96 0.62 -12.63 -15.68
CA ALA A 96 0.41 -11.22 -15.37
C ALA A 96 1.72 -10.51 -14.97
N VAL A 97 1.82 -9.24 -15.35
CA VAL A 97 2.94 -8.38 -14.95
C VAL A 97 2.79 -8.00 -13.48
N LEU A 98 3.82 -8.27 -12.66
CA LEU A 98 3.89 -7.79 -11.28
C LEU A 98 4.68 -6.48 -11.23
N THR A 99 4.09 -5.47 -10.61
CA THR A 99 4.74 -4.21 -10.25
C THR A 99 4.59 -3.92 -8.76
N ASN A 100 5.43 -3.06 -8.21
CA ASN A 100 5.42 -2.74 -6.79
C ASN A 100 5.71 -1.26 -6.50
N GLY A 101 5.56 -0.86 -5.23
CA GLY A 101 5.84 0.49 -4.74
C GLY A 101 7.33 0.83 -4.59
N ARG A 102 8.23 0.24 -5.39
CA ARG A 102 9.67 0.48 -5.31
C ARG A 102 10.00 1.96 -5.45
N GLY A 103 10.77 2.48 -4.49
CA GLY A 103 11.27 3.86 -4.51
C GLY A 103 10.31 4.89 -3.90
N VAL A 104 9.04 4.55 -3.65
CA VAL A 104 8.03 5.48 -3.10
C VAL A 104 8.45 6.05 -1.74
N PHE A 105 9.05 5.22 -0.88
CA PHE A 105 9.44 5.60 0.48
C PHE A 105 10.87 6.15 0.59
N ARG A 106 11.63 6.20 -0.51
CA ARG A 106 13.06 6.56 -0.46
C ARG A 106 13.30 7.94 0.13
N TRP A 107 12.62 8.95 -0.37
CA TRP A 107 12.79 10.32 0.10
C TRP A 107 12.21 10.55 1.50
N PRO A 108 10.96 10.16 1.81
CA PRO A 108 10.43 10.30 3.16
C PRO A 108 11.28 9.61 4.22
N LEU A 109 11.82 8.43 3.94
CA LEU A 109 12.70 7.74 4.88
C LEU A 109 14.04 8.45 5.04
N ALA A 110 14.64 8.96 3.97
CA ALA A 110 15.89 9.72 4.04
C ALA A 110 15.71 11.01 4.88
N ASP A 111 14.63 11.75 4.64
CA ASP A 111 14.30 12.96 5.40
C ASP A 111 14.08 12.64 6.87
N TRP A 112 13.32 11.57 7.16
CA TRP A 112 13.07 11.15 8.54
C TRP A 112 14.37 10.78 9.27
N VAL A 113 15.23 9.95 8.65
CA VAL A 113 16.52 9.54 9.21
C VAL A 113 17.40 10.76 9.46
N THR A 114 17.50 11.66 8.48
CA THR A 114 18.27 12.90 8.62
C THR A 114 17.74 13.75 9.77
N GLY A 115 16.42 13.92 9.87
CA GLY A 115 15.80 14.65 10.99
C GLY A 115 16.12 14.05 12.35
N VAL A 116 16.07 12.72 12.47
CA VAL A 116 16.43 12.00 13.71
C VAL A 116 17.93 12.19 14.03
N MET A 117 18.80 12.10 13.05
CA MET A 117 20.25 12.35 13.25
C MET A 117 20.51 13.76 13.78
N LEU A 118 19.87 14.77 13.18
CA LEU A 118 20.00 16.17 13.64
C LEU A 118 19.39 16.37 15.04
N TYR A 119 18.27 15.71 15.34
CA TYR A 119 17.65 15.72 16.67
C TYR A 119 18.63 15.30 17.76
N PHE A 120 19.38 14.20 17.53
CA PHE A 120 20.37 13.73 18.49
C PHE A 120 21.66 14.56 18.45
N ALA A 121 22.15 14.95 17.26
CA ALA A 121 23.39 15.70 17.12
C ALA A 121 23.34 17.07 17.81
N PHE A 122 22.20 17.73 17.78
CA PHE A 122 22.00 19.05 18.40
C PHE A 122 21.29 18.98 19.77
N ASP A 123 21.04 17.80 20.31
CA ASP A 123 20.33 17.61 21.57
C ASP A 123 19.02 18.42 21.63
N PHE A 124 18.17 18.29 20.60
CA PHE A 124 16.90 19.03 20.52
C PHE A 124 16.02 18.82 21.73
N ARG A 125 16.12 17.65 22.39
CA ARG A 125 15.39 17.38 23.64
C ARG A 125 15.76 18.38 24.74
N ARG A 126 17.04 18.72 24.88
CA ARG A 126 17.51 19.74 25.81
C ARG A 126 17.03 21.12 25.41
N VAL A 127 17.18 21.47 24.13
CA VAL A 127 16.77 22.78 23.60
C VAL A 127 15.26 23.01 23.80
N ILE A 128 14.42 22.04 23.51
CA ILE A 128 12.98 22.13 23.71
C ILE A 128 12.64 22.36 25.18
N ARG A 129 13.25 21.61 26.10
CA ARG A 129 13.04 21.80 27.54
C ARG A 129 13.48 23.18 28.02
N GLN A 130 14.57 23.71 27.48
CA GLN A 130 15.04 25.05 27.80
C GLN A 130 14.06 26.13 27.30
N GLN A 131 13.51 25.93 26.10
CA GLN A 131 12.47 26.80 25.54
C GLN A 131 11.21 26.82 26.42
N GLU A 132 10.73 25.67 26.83
CA GLU A 132 9.56 25.53 27.73
C GLU A 132 9.77 26.22 29.08
N GLN A 133 11.02 26.32 29.54
CA GLN A 133 11.41 26.94 30.79
C GLN A 133 11.88 28.40 30.62
N GLU A 134 11.78 28.96 29.41
CA GLU A 134 12.30 30.29 29.05
C GLU A 134 13.79 30.49 29.42
N LEU A 135 14.58 29.41 29.35
CA LEU A 135 16.00 29.42 29.72
C LEU A 135 16.85 29.46 28.45
N TRP A 136 17.74 30.44 28.38
CA TRP A 136 18.82 30.48 27.39
C TRP A 136 20.14 30.00 28.01
N LYS A 137 20.52 28.76 27.71
CA LYS A 137 21.81 28.19 28.10
C LYS A 137 22.44 27.57 26.84
N PRO A 138 23.43 28.27 26.24
CA PRO A 138 24.15 27.78 25.05
C PRO A 138 24.93 26.47 25.35
#